data_a7f7ff95a8a85e6bbd779797fad0f247
#
_entry.id   a7f7ff95a8a85e6bbd779797fad0f247
#
_cell.length_a   1.000
_cell.length_b   1.000
_cell.length_c   1.000
_cell.angle_alpha   90.00
_cell.angle_beta   90.00
_cell.angle_gamma   90.00
#
_symmetry.space_group_name_H-M   'P 1'
#
loop_
_entity.id
_entity.type
_entity.pdbx_description
1 polymer ?
#
loop_
_entity_poly.entity_id
_entity_poly.type
_entity_poly.pdbx_seq_one_letter_code
_entity_poly.pdbx_strand_id
1 'polypeptide(L)'
;LVGSEMCIRDSHQKEKQSMSETILTAENLKFRYDAEQPVYALDGVSVQVKRGEFVAVLGANGCGKSTLAKHFNAILLPESGKVYVEGMDTADEDKLYDIRQTVGMVFQNPDNQIVATVVEEDVAFALENLGVPQDEMRRRVDDSMKMAGIYEYRERAPHNLSGGQKQRVAIAGVVAMRPDCLILDEATAMLDPRGREQVMQLSLIH
;
A
#
# COMPACT_ATOMS: atom_id res chain seq x y z
N LEU A 1 31.47 32.69 -19.55
CA LEU A 1 31.79 31.60 -18.59
C LEU A 1 30.86 31.57 -17.39
N VAL A 2 29.70 32.24 -17.42
CA VAL A 2 28.69 32.20 -16.31
C VAL A 2 27.44 31.40 -16.71
N GLY A 3 27.32 30.97 -17.98
CA GLY A 3 26.11 30.29 -18.49
C GLY A 3 26.09 28.75 -18.36
N SER A 4 27.25 28.10 -18.16
CA SER A 4 27.30 26.62 -18.14
C SER A 4 27.06 26.00 -16.75
N GLU A 5 27.36 26.69 -15.67
CA GLU A 5 27.13 26.20 -14.32
C GLU A 5 25.63 26.29 -13.90
N MET A 6 24.90 27.28 -14.45
CA MET A 6 23.47 27.45 -14.14
C MET A 6 22.61 26.37 -14.81
N CYS A 7 23.00 25.87 -15.99
CA CYS A 7 22.31 24.80 -16.70
C CYS A 7 22.47 23.43 -16.03
N ILE A 8 23.60 23.14 -15.39
CA ILE A 8 23.87 21.86 -14.70
C ILE A 8 23.16 21.82 -13.36
N ARG A 9 23.06 22.94 -12.64
CA ARG A 9 22.29 23.01 -11.38
C ARG A 9 20.80 22.89 -11.60
N ASP A 10 20.24 23.47 -12.66
CA ASP A 10 18.84 23.39 -12.99
C ASP A 10 18.41 21.98 -13.44
N SER A 11 19.27 21.23 -14.16
CA SER A 11 18.99 19.86 -14.56
C SER A 11 19.00 18.92 -13.36
N HIS A 12 19.96 19.03 -12.44
CA HIS A 12 19.98 18.23 -11.21
C HIS A 12 18.85 18.58 -10.22
N GLN A 13 18.41 19.84 -10.16
CA GLN A 13 17.26 20.21 -9.34
C GLN A 13 15.94 19.72 -9.96
N LYS A 14 15.80 19.78 -11.30
CA LYS A 14 14.62 19.23 -11.98
C LYS A 14 14.52 17.70 -11.87
N GLU A 15 15.64 16.98 -11.98
CA GLU A 15 15.65 15.53 -11.76
C GLU A 15 15.33 15.17 -10.30
N LYS A 16 15.91 15.87 -9.31
CA LYS A 16 15.54 15.67 -7.89
C LYS A 16 14.10 16.03 -7.59
N GLN A 17 13.55 17.09 -8.21
CA GLN A 17 12.17 17.50 -8.03
C GLN A 17 11.20 16.49 -8.70
N SER A 18 11.54 15.93 -9.87
CA SER A 18 10.73 14.90 -10.52
C SER A 18 10.77 13.55 -9.77
N MET A 19 11.90 13.19 -9.15
CA MET A 19 11.99 12.00 -8.27
C MET A 19 11.22 12.19 -6.96
N SER A 20 11.11 13.41 -6.42
CA SER A 20 10.31 13.70 -5.22
C SER A 20 8.79 13.68 -5.47
N GLU A 21 8.35 13.75 -6.71
CA GLU A 21 6.92 13.66 -7.09
C GLU A 21 6.46 12.22 -7.33
N THR A 22 7.37 11.30 -7.68
CA THR A 22 7.04 9.90 -7.96
C THR A 22 7.15 9.07 -6.69
N ILE A 23 6.05 8.44 -6.30
CA ILE A 23 6.00 7.61 -5.09
C ILE A 23 6.31 6.14 -5.39
N LEU A 24 5.84 5.61 -6.53
CA LEU A 24 6.09 4.23 -6.95
C LEU A 24 6.68 4.20 -8.35
N THR A 25 7.69 3.36 -8.54
CA THR A 25 8.28 3.09 -9.87
C THR A 25 8.55 1.61 -10.02
N ALA A 26 8.15 1.03 -11.15
CA ALA A 26 8.61 -0.27 -11.61
C ALA A 26 9.25 -0.11 -12.99
N GLU A 27 10.41 -0.73 -13.21
CA GLU A 27 11.21 -0.64 -14.43
C GLU A 27 11.50 -2.03 -14.97
N ASN A 28 10.94 -2.36 -16.14
CA ASN A 28 11.13 -3.64 -16.82
C ASN A 28 10.94 -4.85 -15.90
N LEU A 29 9.97 -4.77 -14.99
CA LEU A 29 9.70 -5.76 -13.97
C LEU A 29 9.28 -7.09 -14.60
N LYS A 30 10.03 -8.16 -14.30
CA LYS A 30 9.69 -9.54 -14.63
C LYS A 30 9.62 -10.37 -13.36
N PHE A 31 8.62 -11.25 -13.31
CA PHE A 31 8.43 -12.14 -12.18
C PHE A 31 7.69 -13.41 -12.56
N ARG A 32 8.14 -14.54 -12.02
CA ARG A 32 7.48 -15.86 -12.08
C ARG A 32 7.33 -16.39 -10.65
N TYR A 33 6.23 -17.07 -10.38
CA TYR A 33 6.03 -17.78 -9.12
C TYR A 33 6.83 -19.07 -9.02
N ASP A 34 7.16 -19.65 -10.17
CA ASP A 34 7.92 -20.89 -10.29
C ASP A 34 8.93 -20.70 -11.44
N ALA A 35 10.23 -20.80 -11.10
CA ALA A 35 11.32 -20.60 -12.05
C ALA A 35 11.37 -21.68 -13.15
N GLU A 36 10.76 -22.86 -12.92
CA GLU A 36 10.71 -23.95 -13.90
C GLU A 36 9.59 -23.75 -14.93
N GLN A 37 8.63 -22.86 -14.65
CA GLN A 37 7.55 -22.56 -15.59
C GLN A 37 7.96 -21.48 -16.60
N PRO A 38 7.63 -21.66 -17.89
CA PRO A 38 7.99 -20.69 -18.94
C PRO A 38 7.13 -19.42 -18.91
N VAL A 39 6.04 -19.39 -18.11
CA VAL A 39 5.06 -18.30 -18.12
C VAL A 39 5.40 -17.28 -17.04
N TYR A 40 5.60 -16.04 -17.45
CA TYR A 40 5.75 -14.91 -16.52
C TYR A 40 4.39 -14.44 -16.01
N ALA A 41 4.29 -14.18 -14.71
CA ALA A 41 3.16 -13.47 -14.11
C ALA A 41 3.25 -11.96 -14.41
N LEU A 42 4.47 -11.42 -14.52
CA LEU A 42 4.77 -10.08 -15.02
C LEU A 42 5.94 -10.19 -16.02
N ASP A 43 5.80 -9.63 -17.21
CA ASP A 43 6.81 -9.70 -18.27
C ASP A 43 7.13 -8.31 -18.81
N GLY A 44 8.15 -7.66 -18.24
CA GLY A 44 8.65 -6.36 -18.68
C GLY A 44 7.73 -5.18 -18.35
N VAL A 45 7.03 -5.25 -17.21
CA VAL A 45 6.11 -4.18 -16.77
C VAL A 45 6.90 -2.97 -16.30
N SER A 46 6.55 -1.79 -16.84
CA SER A 46 7.08 -0.51 -16.39
C SER A 46 5.91 0.43 -16.10
N VAL A 47 5.92 1.03 -14.89
CA VAL A 47 4.87 1.96 -14.44
C VAL A 47 5.46 2.93 -13.43
N GLN A 48 4.93 4.16 -13.43
CA GLN A 48 5.21 5.18 -12.44
C GLN A 48 3.91 5.73 -11.88
N VAL A 49 3.87 5.97 -10.57
CA VAL A 49 2.75 6.59 -9.87
C VAL A 49 3.28 7.81 -9.13
N LYS A 50 2.63 8.95 -9.33
CA LYS A 50 2.99 10.20 -8.68
C LYS A 50 2.26 10.37 -7.35
N ARG A 51 2.82 11.18 -6.48
CA ARG A 51 2.18 11.57 -5.21
C ARG A 51 0.86 12.28 -5.47
N GLY A 52 -0.20 11.88 -4.76
CA GLY A 52 -1.55 12.42 -4.96
C GLY A 52 -2.28 11.91 -6.22
N GLU A 53 -1.69 10.99 -6.97
CA GLU A 53 -2.33 10.39 -8.14
C GLU A 53 -3.21 9.20 -7.73
N PHE A 54 -4.41 9.13 -8.32
CA PHE A 54 -5.28 7.97 -8.21
C PHE A 54 -5.13 7.09 -9.46
N VAL A 55 -4.63 5.86 -9.28
CA VAL A 55 -4.38 4.92 -10.37
C VAL A 55 -5.26 3.69 -10.24
N ALA A 56 -6.03 3.37 -11.27
CA ALA A 56 -6.81 2.14 -11.37
C ALA A 56 -6.13 1.14 -12.31
N VAL A 57 -5.76 -0.03 -11.80
CA VAL A 57 -5.18 -1.12 -12.59
C VAL A 57 -6.29 -2.09 -13.00
N LEU A 58 -6.62 -2.11 -14.29
CA LEU A 58 -7.68 -2.93 -14.85
C LEU A 58 -7.12 -4.11 -15.65
N GLY A 59 -7.81 -5.24 -15.61
CA GLY A 59 -7.43 -6.43 -16.35
C GLY A 59 -8.18 -7.68 -15.90
N ALA A 60 -8.11 -8.75 -16.69
CA ALA A 60 -8.73 -10.04 -16.39
C ALA A 60 -8.17 -10.66 -15.09
N ASN A 61 -8.91 -11.63 -14.53
CA ASN A 61 -8.41 -12.39 -13.38
C ASN A 61 -7.15 -13.18 -13.80
N GLY A 62 -6.12 -13.16 -12.92
CA GLY A 62 -4.86 -13.83 -13.19
C GLY A 62 -3.87 -13.07 -14.09
N CYS A 63 -4.17 -11.84 -14.54
CA CYS A 63 -3.26 -11.08 -15.41
C CYS A 63 -2.10 -10.37 -14.66
N GLY A 64 -1.90 -10.64 -13.36
CA GLY A 64 -0.75 -10.12 -12.62
C GLY A 64 -1.00 -8.87 -11.76
N LYS A 65 -2.25 -8.35 -11.63
CA LYS A 65 -2.55 -7.15 -10.83
C LYS A 65 -2.07 -7.25 -9.38
N SER A 66 -2.48 -8.30 -8.68
CA SER A 66 -2.07 -8.56 -7.28
C SER A 66 -0.58 -8.85 -7.17
N THR A 67 0.02 -9.42 -8.20
CA THR A 67 1.48 -9.66 -8.26
C THR A 67 2.22 -8.33 -8.33
N LEU A 68 1.80 -7.41 -9.20
CA LEU A 68 2.36 -6.06 -9.29
C LEU A 68 2.22 -5.31 -7.97
N ALA A 69 1.03 -5.34 -7.36
CA ALA A 69 0.76 -4.70 -6.06
C ALA A 69 1.73 -5.17 -4.96
N LYS A 70 1.99 -6.49 -4.89
CA LYS A 70 2.89 -7.09 -3.89
C LYS A 70 4.36 -6.70 -4.06
N HIS A 71 4.79 -6.32 -5.26
CA HIS A 71 6.15 -5.80 -5.48
C HIS A 71 6.33 -4.40 -4.88
N PHE A 72 5.31 -3.55 -4.92
CA PHE A 72 5.38 -2.21 -4.32
C PHE A 72 5.41 -2.21 -2.78
N ASN A 73 4.96 -3.28 -2.13
CA ASN A 73 5.08 -3.44 -0.68
C ASN A 73 6.25 -4.36 -0.28
N ALA A 74 7.13 -4.70 -1.24
CA ALA A 74 8.25 -5.62 -1.05
C ALA A 74 7.85 -6.97 -0.41
N ILE A 75 6.65 -7.48 -0.72
CA ILE A 75 6.22 -8.85 -0.38
C ILE A 75 6.79 -9.84 -1.39
N LEU A 76 6.86 -9.41 -2.66
CA LEU A 76 7.54 -10.12 -3.73
C LEU A 76 8.71 -9.27 -4.23
N LEU A 77 9.82 -9.93 -4.56
CA LEU A 77 10.98 -9.26 -5.15
C LEU A 77 11.06 -9.57 -6.64
N PRO A 78 11.53 -8.64 -7.48
CA PRO A 78 11.70 -8.84 -8.91
C PRO A 78 12.65 -10.00 -9.24
N GLU A 79 12.30 -10.82 -10.23
CA GLU A 79 13.27 -11.75 -10.85
C GLU A 79 14.26 -10.97 -11.73
N SER A 80 13.77 -9.96 -12.44
CA SER A 80 14.57 -8.97 -13.15
C SER A 80 13.83 -7.64 -13.26
N GLY A 81 14.55 -6.58 -13.59
CA GLY A 81 14.05 -5.21 -13.48
C GLY A 81 14.22 -4.66 -12.07
N LYS A 82 13.56 -3.56 -11.77
CA LYS A 82 13.66 -2.89 -10.46
C LYS A 82 12.33 -2.30 -10.05
N VAL A 83 12.13 -2.24 -8.73
CA VAL A 83 10.96 -1.57 -8.13
C VAL A 83 11.45 -0.63 -7.04
N TYR A 84 10.95 0.61 -7.06
CA TYR A 84 11.30 1.64 -6.10
C TYR A 84 10.05 2.21 -5.44
N VAL A 85 10.17 2.50 -4.17
CA VAL A 85 9.21 3.25 -3.35
C VAL A 85 9.91 4.48 -2.82
N GLU A 86 9.51 5.67 -3.23
CA GLU A 86 10.19 6.93 -2.90
C GLU A 86 11.72 6.88 -3.14
N GLY A 87 12.13 6.23 -4.22
CA GLY A 87 13.54 6.02 -4.54
C GLY A 87 14.24 4.93 -3.75
N MET A 88 13.59 4.30 -2.77
CA MET A 88 14.10 3.13 -2.05
C MET A 88 13.92 1.87 -2.90
N ASP A 89 14.99 1.14 -3.18
CA ASP A 89 14.93 -0.15 -3.91
C ASP A 89 14.25 -1.21 -3.03
N THR A 90 13.21 -1.86 -3.55
CA THR A 90 12.47 -2.91 -2.79
C THR A 90 13.31 -4.17 -2.53
N ALA A 91 14.44 -4.33 -3.21
CA ALA A 91 15.41 -5.40 -2.96
C ALA A 91 16.39 -5.09 -1.82
N ASP A 92 16.40 -3.87 -1.29
CA ASP A 92 17.24 -3.46 -0.16
C ASP A 92 16.56 -3.86 1.16
N GLU A 93 17.09 -4.90 1.82
CA GLU A 93 16.54 -5.42 3.07
C GLU A 93 16.53 -4.38 4.20
N ASP A 94 17.50 -3.47 4.22
CA ASP A 94 17.60 -2.40 5.23
C ASP A 94 16.47 -1.35 5.08
N LYS A 95 15.81 -1.30 3.91
CA LYS A 95 14.70 -0.38 3.59
C LYS A 95 13.30 -0.99 3.71
N LEU A 96 13.20 -2.30 3.97
CA LEU A 96 11.90 -2.99 4.00
C LEU A 96 10.91 -2.37 4.97
N TYR A 97 11.40 -1.92 6.13
CA TYR A 97 10.56 -1.30 7.14
C TYR A 97 9.98 0.04 6.66
N ASP A 98 10.84 0.91 6.14
CA ASP A 98 10.46 2.22 5.60
C ASP A 98 9.49 2.08 4.41
N ILE A 99 9.76 1.12 3.51
CA ILE A 99 8.91 0.80 2.36
C ILE A 99 7.51 0.38 2.81
N ARG A 100 7.41 -0.53 3.78
CA ARG A 100 6.11 -1.02 4.28
C ARG A 100 5.35 0.00 5.10
N GLN A 101 6.03 0.96 5.70
CA GLN A 101 5.41 2.11 6.34
C GLN A 101 4.87 3.10 5.30
N THR A 102 5.64 3.35 4.23
CA THR A 102 5.26 4.25 3.13
C THR A 102 4.10 3.71 2.31
N VAL A 103 4.10 2.39 2.02
CA VAL A 103 3.08 1.74 1.19
C VAL A 103 2.22 0.80 2.03
N GLY A 104 1.05 1.26 2.40
CA GLY A 104 0.01 0.44 3.02
C GLY A 104 -0.69 -0.45 1.99
N MET A 105 -0.89 -1.72 2.30
CA MET A 105 -1.57 -2.65 1.40
C MET A 105 -2.75 -3.34 2.09
N VAL A 106 -3.91 -3.33 1.43
CA VAL A 106 -5.11 -4.07 1.84
C VAL A 106 -5.32 -5.23 0.87
N PHE A 107 -5.34 -6.44 1.40
CA PHE A 107 -5.50 -7.67 0.61
C PHE A 107 -6.95 -7.94 0.25
N GLN A 108 -7.14 -8.73 -0.81
CA GLN A 108 -8.45 -9.19 -1.28
C GLN A 108 -9.23 -9.97 -0.21
N ASN A 109 -8.54 -10.85 0.54
CA ASN A 109 -9.15 -11.61 1.63
C ASN A 109 -8.70 -11.07 2.98
N PRO A 110 -9.61 -10.47 3.79
CA PRO A 110 -9.27 -9.90 5.09
C PRO A 110 -8.82 -10.96 6.11
N ASP A 111 -9.24 -12.22 5.99
CA ASP A 111 -8.79 -13.29 6.89
C ASP A 111 -7.29 -13.57 6.78
N ASN A 112 -6.65 -13.18 5.68
CA ASN A 112 -5.19 -13.27 5.52
C ASN A 112 -4.44 -12.09 6.16
N GLN A 113 -5.15 -11.08 6.63
CA GLN A 113 -4.58 -9.85 7.17
C GLN A 113 -4.85 -9.66 8.66
N ILE A 114 -6.05 -10.05 9.11
CA ILE A 114 -6.47 -9.95 10.52
C ILE A 114 -5.74 -11.01 11.36
N VAL A 115 -5.05 -10.58 12.41
CA VAL A 115 -4.22 -11.44 13.27
C VAL A 115 -4.62 -11.42 14.74
N ALA A 116 -5.28 -10.36 15.23
CA ALA A 116 -5.67 -10.23 16.63
C ALA A 116 -7.03 -10.89 16.92
N THR A 117 -7.29 -11.12 18.21
CA THR A 117 -8.53 -11.72 18.70
C THR A 117 -9.62 -10.69 18.98
N VAL A 118 -9.26 -9.41 19.06
CA VAL A 118 -10.15 -8.26 19.27
C VAL A 118 -9.93 -7.25 18.15
N VAL A 119 -11.00 -6.66 17.66
CA VAL A 119 -10.96 -5.75 16.50
C VAL A 119 -10.07 -4.53 16.73
N GLU A 120 -10.19 -3.85 17.88
CA GLU A 120 -9.36 -2.67 18.16
C GLU A 120 -7.86 -3.00 18.31
N GLU A 121 -7.55 -4.19 18.83
CA GLU A 121 -6.18 -4.68 18.93
C GLU A 121 -5.58 -4.96 17.54
N ASP A 122 -6.40 -5.48 16.62
CA ASP A 122 -5.97 -5.71 15.24
C ASP A 122 -5.65 -4.40 14.51
N VAL A 123 -6.49 -3.39 14.69
CA VAL A 123 -6.25 -2.05 14.13
C VAL A 123 -5.02 -1.38 14.77
N ALA A 124 -4.75 -1.63 16.06
CA ALA A 124 -3.59 -1.11 16.78
C ALA A 124 -2.28 -1.83 16.42
N PHE A 125 -2.35 -3.09 15.97
CA PHE A 125 -1.21 -3.99 15.81
C PHE A 125 -0.04 -3.39 15.02
N ALA A 126 -0.33 -2.75 13.89
CA ALA A 126 0.71 -2.12 13.07
C ALA A 126 1.32 -0.89 13.77
N LEU A 127 0.52 -0.11 14.51
CA LEU A 127 0.99 1.06 15.25
C LEU A 127 1.89 0.69 16.42
N GLU A 128 1.62 -0.44 17.09
CA GLU A 128 2.47 -1.00 18.12
C GLU A 128 3.85 -1.36 17.57
N ASN A 129 3.88 -2.05 16.43
CA ASN A 129 5.12 -2.40 15.74
C ASN A 129 5.90 -1.16 15.27
N LEU A 130 5.21 -0.07 14.94
CA LEU A 130 5.80 1.22 14.59
C LEU A 130 6.29 2.01 15.82
N GLY A 131 6.03 1.53 17.05
CA GLY A 131 6.41 2.23 18.28
C GLY A 131 5.67 3.56 18.50
N VAL A 132 4.44 3.69 17.97
CA VAL A 132 3.62 4.89 18.13
C VAL A 132 3.26 5.07 19.62
N PRO A 133 3.42 6.28 20.21
CA PRO A 133 3.05 6.53 21.60
C PRO A 133 1.57 6.21 21.86
N GLN A 134 1.26 5.69 23.06
CA GLN A 134 -0.07 5.15 23.39
C GLN A 134 -1.21 6.16 23.16
N ASP A 135 -1.03 7.42 23.54
CA ASP A 135 -2.06 8.45 23.37
C ASP A 135 -2.35 8.75 21.90
N GLU A 136 -1.29 8.75 21.07
CA GLU A 136 -1.42 8.93 19.62
C GLU A 136 -2.02 7.69 18.97
N MET A 137 -1.59 6.51 19.39
CA MET A 137 -2.12 5.22 18.92
C MET A 137 -3.63 5.15 19.15
N ARG A 138 -4.10 5.45 20.39
CA ARG A 138 -5.52 5.44 20.71
C ARG A 138 -6.32 6.37 19.79
N ARG A 139 -5.83 7.59 19.55
CA ARG A 139 -6.49 8.52 18.61
C ARG A 139 -6.56 7.97 17.21
N ARG A 140 -5.44 7.46 16.67
CA ARG A 140 -5.39 6.92 15.31
C ARG A 140 -6.31 5.71 15.13
N VAL A 141 -6.35 4.80 16.10
CA VAL A 141 -7.26 3.64 16.11
C VAL A 141 -8.71 4.10 16.08
N ASP A 142 -9.10 4.98 17.01
CA ASP A 142 -10.48 5.48 17.10
C ASP A 142 -10.90 6.20 15.82
N ASP A 143 -10.04 7.04 15.26
CA ASP A 143 -10.31 7.82 14.05
C ASP A 143 -10.44 6.91 12.82
N SER A 144 -9.51 5.96 12.64
CA SER A 144 -9.55 5.03 11.50
C SER A 144 -10.76 4.08 11.56
N MET A 145 -11.14 3.62 12.75
CA MET A 145 -12.32 2.79 12.94
C MET A 145 -13.63 3.55 12.68
N LYS A 146 -13.72 4.81 13.12
CA LYS A 146 -14.87 5.69 12.81
C LYS A 146 -14.96 5.95 11.31
N MET A 147 -13.83 6.23 10.68
CA MET A 147 -13.71 6.48 9.25
C MET A 147 -14.12 5.26 8.43
N ALA A 148 -13.71 4.05 8.83
CA ALA A 148 -14.11 2.81 8.20
C ALA A 148 -15.55 2.36 8.56
N GLY A 149 -16.24 3.05 9.48
CA GLY A 149 -17.61 2.72 9.89
C GLY A 149 -17.73 1.41 10.67
N ILE A 150 -16.72 1.08 11.51
CA ILE A 150 -16.66 -0.14 12.31
C ILE A 150 -16.41 0.11 13.79
N TYR A 151 -16.46 1.34 14.26
CA TYR A 151 -16.13 1.69 15.64
C TYR A 151 -16.99 0.99 16.69
N GLU A 152 -18.26 0.71 16.37
CA GLU A 152 -19.20 -0.03 17.23
C GLU A 152 -18.79 -1.49 17.47
N TYR A 153 -17.90 -2.04 16.64
CA TYR A 153 -17.41 -3.42 16.72
C TYR A 153 -16.05 -3.55 17.41
N ARG A 154 -15.48 -2.46 17.96
CA ARG A 154 -14.09 -2.41 18.46
C ARG A 154 -13.75 -3.52 19.48
N GLU A 155 -14.69 -3.86 20.35
CA GLU A 155 -14.53 -4.88 21.41
C GLU A 155 -14.94 -6.30 20.96
N ARG A 156 -15.36 -6.47 19.69
CA ARG A 156 -15.77 -7.77 19.17
C ARG A 156 -14.57 -8.58 18.69
N ALA A 157 -14.77 -9.91 18.70
CA ALA A 157 -13.83 -10.80 18.05
C ALA A 157 -14.05 -10.80 16.52
N PRO A 158 -13.00 -10.74 15.68
CA PRO A 158 -13.12 -10.68 14.22
C PRO A 158 -13.90 -11.82 13.60
N HIS A 159 -13.87 -13.03 14.20
CA HIS A 159 -14.63 -14.18 13.70
C HIS A 159 -16.16 -14.00 13.78
N ASN A 160 -16.66 -13.06 14.59
CA ASN A 160 -18.07 -12.72 14.70
C ASN A 160 -18.52 -11.64 13.70
N LEU A 161 -17.63 -11.21 12.80
CA LEU A 161 -17.90 -10.20 11.80
C LEU A 161 -18.24 -10.81 10.44
N SER A 162 -19.09 -10.11 9.66
CA SER A 162 -19.28 -10.43 8.25
C SER A 162 -18.02 -10.15 7.43
N GLY A 163 -17.90 -10.74 6.22
CA GLY A 163 -16.75 -10.49 5.33
C GLY A 163 -16.53 -9.01 5.02
N GLY A 164 -17.61 -8.25 4.79
CA GLY A 164 -17.51 -6.81 4.58
C GLY A 164 -17.07 -6.03 5.83
N GLN A 165 -17.47 -6.45 7.02
CA GLN A 165 -17.01 -5.86 8.28
C GLN A 165 -15.52 -6.18 8.51
N LYS A 166 -15.09 -7.41 8.28
CA LYS A 166 -13.67 -7.80 8.35
C LYS A 166 -12.82 -6.98 7.38
N GLN A 167 -13.31 -6.76 6.15
CA GLN A 167 -12.63 -5.93 5.17
C GLN A 167 -12.45 -4.49 5.67
N ARG A 168 -13.46 -3.92 6.33
CA ARG A 168 -13.37 -2.60 6.95
C ARG A 168 -12.36 -2.58 8.11
N VAL A 169 -12.23 -3.66 8.89
CA VAL A 169 -11.18 -3.81 9.93
C VAL A 169 -9.79 -3.74 9.28
N ALA A 170 -9.56 -4.55 8.23
CA ALA A 170 -8.29 -4.57 7.52
C ALA A 170 -7.93 -3.18 6.94
N ILE A 171 -8.91 -2.48 6.36
CA ILE A 171 -8.72 -1.10 5.86
C ILE A 171 -8.38 -0.15 7.01
N ALA A 172 -9.11 -0.22 8.14
CA ALA A 172 -8.86 0.65 9.30
C ALA A 172 -7.43 0.46 9.84
N GLY A 173 -6.95 -0.78 9.93
CA GLY A 173 -5.58 -1.09 10.38
C GLY A 173 -4.51 -0.46 9.49
N VAL A 174 -4.70 -0.53 8.17
CA VAL A 174 -3.76 0.10 7.23
C VAL A 174 -3.84 1.62 7.27
N VAL A 175 -5.04 2.20 7.29
CA VAL A 175 -5.23 3.66 7.34
C VAL A 175 -4.70 4.26 8.64
N ALA A 176 -4.78 3.53 9.77
CA ALA A 176 -4.24 3.97 11.05
C ALA A 176 -2.73 4.26 11.00
N MET A 177 -1.97 3.54 10.17
CA MET A 177 -0.53 3.79 9.95
C MET A 177 -0.26 5.14 9.26
N ARG A 178 -1.25 5.70 8.54
CA ARG A 178 -1.11 6.90 7.69
C ARG A 178 -0.03 6.72 6.63
N PRO A 179 -0.14 5.71 5.77
CA PRO A 179 0.84 5.50 4.71
C PRO A 179 0.76 6.60 3.65
N ASP A 180 1.88 6.90 2.99
CA ASP A 180 1.92 7.87 1.87
C ASP A 180 1.28 7.34 0.59
N CYS A 181 1.17 6.02 0.45
CA CYS A 181 0.50 5.34 -0.64
C CYS A 181 -0.37 4.20 -0.12
N LEU A 182 -1.62 4.12 -0.58
CA LEU A 182 -2.54 3.04 -0.24
C LEU A 182 -2.81 2.17 -1.46
N ILE A 183 -2.48 0.89 -1.37
CA ILE A 183 -2.79 -0.11 -2.40
C ILE A 183 -3.98 -0.96 -1.94
N LEU A 184 -5.03 -1.00 -2.78
CA LEU A 184 -6.24 -1.78 -2.55
C LEU A 184 -6.30 -2.93 -3.57
N ASP A 185 -5.89 -4.14 -3.18
CA ASP A 185 -5.95 -5.32 -4.04
C ASP A 185 -7.34 -5.96 -3.96
N GLU A 186 -8.25 -5.54 -4.87
CA GLU A 186 -9.66 -5.95 -4.91
C GLU A 186 -10.40 -5.78 -3.56
N ALA A 187 -9.87 -4.98 -2.65
CA ALA A 187 -10.34 -4.81 -1.28
C ALA A 187 -11.75 -4.21 -1.17
N THR A 188 -12.28 -3.65 -2.25
CA THR A 188 -13.64 -3.10 -2.29
C THR A 188 -14.70 -4.10 -2.76
N ALA A 189 -14.30 -5.30 -3.21
CA ALA A 189 -15.22 -6.29 -3.78
C ALA A 189 -16.28 -6.79 -2.76
N MET A 190 -15.90 -6.88 -1.49
CA MET A 190 -16.77 -7.33 -0.39
C MET A 190 -17.58 -6.19 0.27
N LEU A 191 -17.37 -4.94 -0.16
CA LEU A 191 -18.05 -3.78 0.41
C LEU A 191 -19.36 -3.49 -0.33
N ASP A 192 -20.35 -3.04 0.41
CA ASP A 192 -21.56 -2.44 -0.13
C ASP A 192 -21.26 -1.12 -0.87
N PRO A 193 -22.17 -0.60 -1.71
CA PRO A 193 -21.91 0.62 -2.48
C PRO A 193 -21.48 1.82 -1.63
N ARG A 194 -22.08 1.99 -0.44
CA ARG A 194 -21.71 3.08 0.49
C ARG A 194 -20.31 2.88 1.06
N GLY A 195 -19.95 1.63 1.40
CA GLY A 195 -18.62 1.30 1.88
C GLY A 195 -17.54 1.52 0.84
N ARG A 196 -17.83 1.23 -0.44
CA ARG A 196 -16.90 1.53 -1.54
C ARG A 196 -16.66 3.03 -1.66
N GLU A 197 -17.72 3.83 -1.62
CA GLU A 197 -17.62 5.29 -1.69
C GLU A 197 -16.80 5.85 -0.52
N GLN A 198 -17.03 5.37 0.71
CA GLN A 198 -16.25 5.77 1.89
C GLN A 198 -14.75 5.45 1.71
N VAL A 199 -14.41 4.24 1.27
CA VAL A 199 -13.01 3.85 1.05
C VAL A 199 -12.36 4.66 -0.08
N MET A 200 -13.10 4.96 -1.15
CA MET A 200 -12.59 5.82 -2.22
C MET A 200 -12.37 7.26 -1.76
N GLN A 201 -13.20 7.78 -0.87
CA GLN A 201 -12.98 9.10 -0.27
C GLN A 201 -11.73 9.12 0.63
N LEU A 202 -11.40 8.01 1.33
CA LEU A 202 -10.19 7.90 2.13
C LEU A 202 -8.90 8.04 1.29
N SER A 203 -8.91 7.53 0.07
CA SER A 203 -7.77 7.64 -0.86
C SER A 203 -7.56 9.06 -1.41
N LEU A 204 -8.52 9.98 -1.22
CA LEU A 204 -8.45 11.36 -1.70
C LEU A 204 -8.06 12.37 -0.59
N ILE A 205 -7.93 11.92 0.67
CA ILE A 205 -7.69 12.81 1.83
C ILE A 205 -6.20 12.84 2.25
N HIS A 206 -5.34 12.04 1.63
CA HIS A 206 -3.91 11.97 1.98
C HIS A 206 -3.01 12.37 0.82
#